data_58136dee7d05fedc1d2d4b92e4beb45c
#
_entry.id   58136dee7d05fedc1d2d4b92e4beb45c
#
_cell.length_a   1.000
_cell.length_b   1.000
_cell.length_c   1.000
_cell.angle_alpha   90.00
_cell.angle_beta   90.00
_cell.angle_gamma   90.00
#
_symmetry.space_group_name_H-M   'P 1'
#
loop_
_entity.id
_entity.type
_entity.pdbx_description
1 polymer ?
#
loop_
_entity_poly.entity_id
_entity_poly.type
_entity_poly.pdbx_seq_one_letter_code
_entity_poly.pdbx_strand_id
1 'polypeptide(L)'
;MIKKLRRKFIAIAMLSVSIVLITIVGTINIANYISTNQALDARLSLIADNGGTFPDMTPGDFGKKLEPKSDQPPAMNDLQKHGISQESPFDTRYFTVTIAPDGTVESVDTGKIASISAGTAEEYAAELWKKGKKKGFFADYKYLATDSDGSTMYVFLNCQREISTIRTYVLASAGTGTLGLVIVFVMIYFFSGKVLKPVSESYEKQKRFITDASHEIKTPLTIIDANTEVIEMMEGENEWTQSTRKQIARLTSLTEKLVFLSRMDEEGTKLEKVSFSLSDAVLDTAEGFRSVAKTKGKQFEINVAEHVEYVGDEKNIRQMISLLLDNAMKYSSEQGIIRIALKTSGKNKIITVWNTTDQIEKGKLDMLFERFYRMDASHNSKTGGFGIGLSVVYAIVKAHKGKISAKSEDGKSILFTVVL
;
A
#
# COMPACT_ATOMS: atom_id res chain seq x y z
N MET A 1 2.62 -18.95 1.03
CA MET A 1 1.81 -17.94 1.72
C MET A 1 2.58 -17.24 2.83
N ILE A 2 3.16 -17.94 3.78
CA ILE A 2 3.82 -17.38 4.98
C ILE A 2 5.05 -16.52 4.66
N LYS A 3 5.94 -16.98 3.75
CA LYS A 3 7.11 -16.17 3.32
C LYS A 3 6.70 -14.84 2.69
N LYS A 4 5.60 -14.83 1.93
CA LYS A 4 5.06 -13.62 1.30
C LYS A 4 4.40 -12.70 2.33
N LEU A 5 3.66 -13.27 3.29
CA LEU A 5 3.06 -12.54 4.41
C LEU A 5 4.14 -11.89 5.29
N ARG A 6 5.19 -12.65 5.64
CA ARG A 6 6.35 -12.16 6.40
C ARG A 6 7.04 -10.97 5.71
N ARG A 7 7.29 -11.09 4.38
CA ARG A 7 7.89 -9.98 3.61
C ARG A 7 7.00 -8.74 3.59
N LYS A 8 5.68 -8.91 3.40
CA LYS A 8 4.73 -7.78 3.45
C LYS A 8 4.70 -7.15 4.84
N PHE A 9 4.66 -7.96 5.91
CA PHE A 9 4.69 -7.47 7.28
C PHE A 9 5.95 -6.64 7.57
N ILE A 10 7.13 -7.17 7.22
CA ILE A 10 8.41 -6.46 7.38
C ILE A 10 8.39 -5.15 6.59
N ALA A 11 7.94 -5.17 5.32
CA ALA A 11 7.91 -3.99 4.48
C ALA A 11 6.99 -2.89 5.04
N ILE A 12 5.77 -3.24 5.48
CA ILE A 12 4.81 -2.29 6.06
C ILE A 12 5.35 -1.72 7.38
N ALA A 13 5.87 -2.57 8.26
CA ALA A 13 6.43 -2.13 9.54
C ALA A 13 7.62 -1.19 9.33
N MET A 14 8.55 -1.52 8.42
CA MET A 14 9.69 -0.67 8.11
C MET A 14 9.28 0.65 7.48
N LEU A 15 8.30 0.64 6.57
CA LEU A 15 7.78 1.86 5.97
C LEU A 15 7.18 2.80 7.04
N SER A 16 6.36 2.27 7.95
CA SER A 16 5.77 3.05 9.04
C SER A 16 6.83 3.67 9.95
N VAL A 17 7.81 2.89 10.39
CA VAL A 17 8.91 3.39 11.23
C VAL A 17 9.76 4.42 10.50
N SER A 18 10.04 4.20 9.20
CA SER A 18 10.81 5.16 8.39
C SER A 18 10.10 6.51 8.26
N ILE A 19 8.79 6.51 8.01
CA ILE A 19 7.99 7.75 7.91
C ILE A 19 8.07 8.54 9.24
N VAL A 20 7.83 7.87 10.36
CA VAL A 20 7.87 8.50 11.70
C VAL A 20 9.25 9.10 11.96
N LEU A 21 10.32 8.32 11.72
CA LEU A 21 11.68 8.76 11.97
C LEU A 21 12.09 9.95 11.08
N ILE A 22 11.77 9.90 9.78
CA ILE A 22 12.03 11.00 8.84
C ILE A 22 11.29 12.27 9.28
N THR A 23 10.04 12.14 9.75
CA THR A 23 9.25 13.26 10.24
C THR A 23 9.88 13.88 11.47
N ILE A 24 10.28 13.07 12.46
CA ILE A 24 10.91 13.56 13.71
C ILE A 24 12.24 14.23 13.40
N VAL A 25 13.15 13.55 12.69
CA VAL A 25 14.47 14.08 12.35
C VAL A 25 14.36 15.32 11.49
N GLY A 26 13.45 15.30 10.49
CA GLY A 26 13.19 16.44 9.62
C GLY A 26 12.69 17.66 10.41
N THR A 27 11.70 17.47 11.30
CA THR A 27 11.15 18.55 12.12
C THR A 27 12.20 19.18 13.03
N ILE A 28 13.03 18.35 13.71
CA ILE A 28 14.09 18.83 14.59
C ILE A 28 15.12 19.64 13.81
N ASN A 29 15.58 19.14 12.65
CA ASN A 29 16.58 19.86 11.83
C ASN A 29 16.03 21.15 11.23
N ILE A 30 14.77 21.15 10.77
CA ILE A 30 14.10 22.36 10.27
C ILE A 30 13.94 23.39 11.39
N ALA A 31 13.47 22.97 12.57
CA ALA A 31 13.31 23.87 13.72
C ALA A 31 14.66 24.48 14.14
N ASN A 32 15.72 23.68 14.19
CA ASN A 32 17.08 24.16 14.49
C ASN A 32 17.59 25.14 13.44
N TYR A 33 17.38 24.85 12.14
CA TYR A 33 17.74 25.77 11.06
C TYR A 33 17.00 27.11 11.18
N ILE A 34 15.67 27.07 11.39
CA ILE A 34 14.86 28.29 11.54
C ILE A 34 15.33 29.13 12.74
N SER A 35 15.51 28.47 13.90
CA SER A 35 15.98 29.16 15.12
C SER A 35 17.34 29.81 14.94
N THR A 36 18.31 29.10 14.35
CA THR A 36 19.64 29.61 14.06
C THR A 36 19.57 30.79 13.08
N ASN A 37 18.76 30.66 12.02
CA ASN A 37 18.60 31.68 11.02
C ASN A 37 17.97 32.97 11.59
N GLN A 38 16.98 32.86 12.49
CA GLN A 38 16.35 33.96 13.21
C GLN A 38 17.34 34.64 14.15
N ALA A 39 18.19 33.89 14.86
CA ALA A 39 19.24 34.46 15.71
C ALA A 39 20.27 35.25 14.93
N LEU A 40 20.65 34.76 13.74
CA LEU A 40 21.55 35.50 12.84
C LEU A 40 20.90 36.77 12.28
N ASP A 41 19.61 36.72 11.90
CA ASP A 41 18.87 37.90 11.45
C ASP A 41 18.76 38.96 12.56
N ALA A 42 18.49 38.57 13.79
CA ALA A 42 18.42 39.47 14.92
C ALA A 42 19.76 40.14 15.23
N ARG A 43 20.89 39.44 15.14
CA ARG A 43 22.22 40.00 15.29
C ARG A 43 22.56 40.97 14.15
N LEU A 44 22.24 40.62 12.92
CA LEU A 44 22.46 41.49 11.75
C LEU A 44 21.67 42.80 11.83
N SER A 45 20.36 42.72 12.15
CA SER A 45 19.52 43.91 12.29
C SER A 45 20.01 44.78 13.43
N LEU A 46 20.41 44.24 14.57
CA LEU A 46 20.93 44.97 15.69
C LEU A 46 22.20 45.79 15.34
N ILE A 47 23.12 45.19 14.57
CA ILE A 47 24.33 45.85 14.11
C ILE A 47 23.99 46.94 13.06
N ALA A 48 23.10 46.63 12.11
CA ALA A 48 22.70 47.54 11.07
C ALA A 48 21.97 48.78 11.63
N ASP A 49 21.02 48.56 12.57
CA ASP A 49 20.25 49.63 13.20
C ASP A 49 21.11 50.53 14.13
N ASN A 50 22.27 50.03 14.59
CA ASN A 50 23.23 50.75 15.42
C ASN A 50 24.42 51.31 14.60
N GLY A 51 24.20 51.65 13.35
CA GLY A 51 25.21 52.28 12.51
C GLY A 51 26.43 51.41 12.18
N GLY A 52 26.26 50.09 12.05
CA GLY A 52 27.33 49.17 11.68
C GLY A 52 28.19 48.69 12.85
N THR A 53 27.84 49.04 14.08
CA THR A 53 28.55 48.63 15.29
C THR A 53 27.61 47.83 16.20
N PHE A 54 28.16 46.88 16.96
CA PHE A 54 27.37 46.19 17.97
C PHE A 54 27.13 47.16 19.15
N PRO A 55 25.89 47.38 19.62
CA PRO A 55 25.65 48.34 20.71
C PRO A 55 26.34 47.90 22.01
N ASP A 56 26.84 48.87 22.80
CA ASP A 56 27.40 48.62 24.12
C ASP A 56 26.28 48.22 25.09
N MET A 57 26.31 46.93 25.50
CA MET A 57 25.33 46.37 26.41
C MET A 57 25.89 46.36 27.83
N THR A 58 25.35 47.20 28.70
CA THR A 58 25.72 47.20 30.14
C THR A 58 24.89 46.18 30.93
N PRO A 59 25.44 45.62 32.04
CA PRO A 59 24.71 44.64 32.84
C PRO A 59 23.36 45.12 33.41
N GLY A 60 23.13 46.43 33.48
CA GLY A 60 21.88 47.03 33.93
C GLY A 60 20.78 47.13 32.90
N ASP A 61 21.11 46.93 31.62
CA ASP A 61 20.15 47.09 30.52
C ASP A 61 19.33 45.80 30.25
N PHE A 62 19.81 44.68 30.74
CA PHE A 62 19.11 43.39 30.68
C PHE A 62 17.99 43.28 31.71
N GLY A 63 16.88 43.95 31.51
CA GLY A 63 15.72 43.84 32.45
C GLY A 63 14.85 45.10 32.53
N LYS A 64 15.26 46.21 32.03
CA LYS A 64 14.41 47.38 31.92
C LYS A 64 13.47 47.24 30.71
N LYS A 65 12.14 47.26 30.95
CA LYS A 65 11.14 47.49 29.90
C LYS A 65 11.40 48.89 29.34
N LEU A 66 11.96 48.98 28.19
CA LEU A 66 11.98 50.21 27.41
C LEU A 66 10.55 50.47 26.94
N GLU A 67 9.97 51.63 27.31
CA GLU A 67 8.68 52.05 26.78
C GLU A 67 8.77 52.23 25.26
N PRO A 68 7.83 51.72 24.49
CA PRO A 68 7.91 51.76 23.03
C PRO A 68 7.66 53.17 22.53
N LYS A 69 8.71 53.87 22.12
CA LYS A 69 8.61 54.99 21.19
C LYS A 69 8.61 54.37 19.78
N SER A 70 7.73 54.82 18.93
CA SER A 70 7.32 54.20 17.65
C SER A 70 8.39 54.02 16.56
N ASP A 71 9.68 54.20 16.88
CA ASP A 71 10.84 53.99 15.98
C ASP A 71 12.02 53.32 16.68
N GLN A 72 11.79 52.45 17.69
CA GLN A 72 12.87 51.83 18.44
C GLN A 72 13.05 50.32 18.14
N PRO A 73 14.34 49.86 18.20
CA PRO A 73 14.69 48.44 18.03
C PRO A 73 13.97 47.51 19.03
N PRO A 74 13.85 46.22 18.70
CA PRO A 74 13.04 45.25 19.45
C PRO A 74 13.42 45.22 20.93
N ALA A 75 12.40 45.08 21.80
CA ALA A 75 12.58 45.05 23.25
C ALA A 75 13.57 43.95 23.66
N MET A 76 14.42 44.24 24.64
CA MET A 76 15.53 43.38 25.11
C MET A 76 15.14 41.96 25.50
N ASN A 77 13.88 41.72 25.90
CA ASN A 77 13.33 40.36 26.10
C ASN A 77 13.24 39.54 24.81
N ASP A 78 13.08 40.17 23.64
CA ASP A 78 13.11 39.48 22.35
C ASP A 78 14.53 39.17 21.90
N LEU A 79 15.53 39.98 22.29
CA LEU A 79 16.93 39.72 21.99
C LEU A 79 17.44 38.45 22.68
N GLN A 80 17.04 38.22 23.97
CA GLN A 80 17.40 37.00 24.67
C GLN A 80 16.75 35.71 24.03
N LYS A 81 15.53 35.84 23.53
CA LYS A 81 14.88 34.74 22.81
C LYS A 81 15.66 34.36 21.52
N HIS A 82 16.36 35.31 20.94
CA HIS A 82 17.18 35.07 19.74
C HIS A 82 18.66 34.79 20.07
N GLY A 83 18.98 34.45 21.34
CA GLY A 83 20.33 34.05 21.76
C GLY A 83 21.35 35.21 21.77
N ILE A 84 20.89 36.44 21.92
CA ILE A 84 21.76 37.59 22.12
C ILE A 84 22.02 37.75 23.62
N SER A 85 23.28 37.65 24.03
CA SER A 85 23.76 37.78 25.40
C SER A 85 24.68 38.95 25.58
N GLN A 86 25.09 39.24 26.81
CA GLN A 86 26.09 40.28 27.11
C GLN A 86 27.46 40.01 26.46
N GLU A 87 27.76 38.73 26.18
CA GLU A 87 28.99 38.33 25.48
C GLU A 87 28.90 38.45 23.96
N SER A 88 27.67 38.66 23.41
CA SER A 88 27.48 38.76 21.95
C SER A 88 28.33 39.82 21.25
N PRO A 89 28.60 41.01 21.85
CA PRO A 89 29.48 42.00 21.23
C PRO A 89 30.94 41.52 21.06
N PHE A 90 31.38 40.58 21.93
CA PHE A 90 32.74 40.03 21.91
C PHE A 90 32.84 38.77 21.05
N ASP A 91 31.78 37.99 20.96
CA ASP A 91 31.73 36.73 20.22
C ASP A 91 31.32 36.90 18.75
N THR A 92 30.65 38.01 18.42
CA THR A 92 30.13 38.25 17.07
C THR A 92 31.26 38.75 16.16
N ARG A 93 31.53 38.01 15.09
CA ARG A 93 32.51 38.37 14.04
C ARG A 93 31.76 38.93 12.84
N TYR A 94 31.99 40.19 12.54
CA TYR A 94 31.34 40.93 11.44
C TYR A 94 32.25 41.96 10.84
N PHE A 95 31.88 42.44 9.66
CA PHE A 95 32.49 43.59 9.00
C PHE A 95 31.41 44.39 8.29
N THR A 96 31.70 45.66 8.04
CA THR A 96 30.78 46.56 7.33
C THR A 96 31.48 47.21 6.16
N VAL A 97 30.70 47.47 5.11
CA VAL A 97 31.16 48.19 3.91
C VAL A 97 30.07 49.19 3.53
N THR A 98 30.41 50.45 3.42
CA THR A 98 29.50 51.50 2.96
C THR A 98 29.80 51.84 1.51
N ILE A 99 28.76 51.85 0.68
CA ILE A 99 28.85 52.14 -0.75
C ILE A 99 28.03 53.41 -1.05
N ALA A 100 28.65 54.38 -1.69
CA ALA A 100 28.00 55.59 -2.17
C ALA A 100 26.97 55.32 -3.28
N PRO A 101 26.04 56.22 -3.57
CA PRO A 101 25.05 56.08 -4.64
C PRO A 101 25.64 55.91 -6.04
N ASP A 102 26.87 56.33 -6.25
CA ASP A 102 27.61 56.14 -7.50
C ASP A 102 28.30 54.79 -7.62
N GLY A 103 28.24 53.95 -6.56
CA GLY A 103 28.85 52.63 -6.50
C GLY A 103 30.28 52.60 -6.04
N THR A 104 30.83 53.75 -5.58
CA THR A 104 32.16 53.81 -4.98
C THR A 104 32.10 53.38 -3.50
N VAL A 105 33.16 52.73 -3.01
CA VAL A 105 33.26 52.33 -1.61
C VAL A 105 33.73 53.53 -0.77
N GLU A 106 32.92 53.93 0.19
CA GLU A 106 33.20 55.05 1.09
C GLU A 106 34.01 54.61 2.32
N SER A 107 33.64 53.50 2.90
CA SER A 107 34.32 53.02 4.10
C SER A 107 34.23 51.47 4.21
N VAL A 108 35.26 50.89 4.82
CA VAL A 108 35.32 49.43 5.14
C VAL A 108 35.82 49.31 6.59
N ASP A 109 35.04 48.66 7.42
CA ASP A 109 35.46 48.32 8.78
C ASP A 109 35.53 46.78 8.95
N THR A 110 36.75 46.28 9.09
CA THR A 110 37.05 44.85 9.37
C THR A 110 37.62 44.65 10.78
N GLY A 111 37.53 45.65 11.66
CA GLY A 111 38.14 45.59 13.00
C GLY A 111 37.60 44.49 13.94
N LYS A 112 36.46 43.93 13.63
CA LYS A 112 35.83 42.83 14.42
C LYS A 112 36.05 41.44 13.82
N ILE A 113 36.82 41.32 12.74
CA ILE A 113 37.04 40.05 12.06
C ILE A 113 38.47 40.01 11.46
N ALA A 114 39.12 38.85 11.61
CA ALA A 114 40.48 38.63 11.08
C ALA A 114 40.49 37.74 9.81
N SER A 115 39.36 37.14 9.45
CA SER A 115 39.30 36.15 8.36
C SER A 115 39.10 36.73 6.97
N ILE A 116 38.99 38.06 6.86
CA ILE A 116 38.79 38.75 5.57
C ILE A 116 39.68 39.99 5.49
N SER A 117 40.22 40.27 4.31
CA SER A 117 40.94 41.50 4.03
C SER A 117 39.97 42.62 3.60
N ALA A 118 40.34 43.89 3.78
CA ALA A 118 39.53 45.02 3.35
C ALA A 118 39.20 44.94 1.84
N GLY A 119 40.18 44.60 0.99
CA GLY A 119 39.93 44.48 -0.45
C GLY A 119 38.92 43.38 -0.82
N THR A 120 38.96 42.26 -0.12
CA THR A 120 37.95 41.17 -0.36
C THR A 120 36.57 41.58 0.15
N ALA A 121 36.49 42.31 1.26
CA ALA A 121 35.24 42.86 1.78
C ALA A 121 34.59 43.84 0.79
N GLU A 122 35.39 44.72 0.17
CA GLU A 122 34.97 45.64 -0.89
C GLU A 122 34.40 44.87 -2.10
N GLU A 123 35.12 43.84 -2.58
CA GLU A 123 34.66 43.01 -3.70
C GLU A 123 33.30 42.38 -3.42
N TYR A 124 33.11 41.83 -2.23
CA TYR A 124 31.84 41.18 -1.83
C TYR A 124 30.69 42.20 -1.82
N ALA A 125 30.90 43.34 -1.23
CA ALA A 125 29.88 44.40 -1.15
C ALA A 125 29.55 44.97 -2.55
N ALA A 126 30.58 45.25 -3.38
CA ALA A 126 30.40 45.73 -4.75
C ALA A 126 29.64 44.75 -5.64
N GLU A 127 29.90 43.45 -5.48
CA GLU A 127 29.16 42.38 -6.21
C GLU A 127 27.66 42.36 -5.82
N LEU A 128 27.36 42.45 -4.52
CA LEU A 128 25.99 42.45 -4.02
C LEU A 128 25.25 43.73 -4.39
N TRP A 129 25.92 44.87 -4.34
CA TRP A 129 25.38 46.16 -4.76
C TRP A 129 25.00 46.17 -6.24
N LYS A 130 25.90 45.69 -7.13
CA LYS A 130 25.60 45.48 -8.57
C LYS A 130 24.42 44.59 -8.84
N LYS A 131 24.19 43.60 -7.99
CA LYS A 131 23.05 42.64 -8.09
C LYS A 131 21.78 43.18 -7.43
N GLY A 132 21.82 44.33 -6.77
CA GLY A 132 20.69 44.93 -6.06
C GLY A 132 20.15 44.07 -4.90
N LYS A 133 20.99 43.24 -4.32
CA LYS A 133 20.57 42.31 -3.25
C LYS A 133 20.71 42.96 -1.88
N LYS A 134 19.60 43.02 -1.12
CA LYS A 134 19.56 43.67 0.20
C LYS A 134 19.81 42.71 1.38
N LYS A 135 19.55 41.41 1.26
CA LYS A 135 19.82 40.43 2.31
C LYS A 135 20.02 39.00 1.76
N GLY A 136 20.74 38.19 2.49
CA GLY A 136 20.97 36.78 2.11
C GLY A 136 22.23 36.18 2.70
N PHE A 137 22.71 35.15 2.05
CA PHE A 137 24.02 34.57 2.33
C PHE A 137 24.95 34.80 1.13
N PHE A 138 26.20 35.07 1.44
CA PHE A 138 27.26 35.19 0.45
C PHE A 138 28.55 34.59 1.03
N ALA A 139 29.10 33.57 0.39
CA ALA A 139 30.15 32.73 0.97
C ALA A 139 29.79 32.24 2.39
N ASP A 140 30.68 32.47 3.36
CA ASP A 140 30.45 32.08 4.76
C ASP A 140 29.78 33.17 5.60
N TYR A 141 29.22 34.19 4.94
CA TYR A 141 28.63 35.35 5.59
C TYR A 141 27.13 35.48 5.30
N LYS A 142 26.39 35.87 6.32
CA LYS A 142 25.04 36.37 6.17
C LYS A 142 25.11 37.89 6.12
N TYR A 143 24.42 38.53 5.19
CA TYR A 143 24.49 39.97 4.99
C TYR A 143 23.13 40.65 5.03
N LEU A 144 23.15 41.91 5.42
CA LEU A 144 22.02 42.85 5.37
C LEU A 144 22.52 44.21 4.86
N ALA A 145 21.81 44.74 3.89
CA ALA A 145 22.05 46.12 3.39
C ALA A 145 21.03 47.07 4.00
N THR A 146 21.48 48.15 4.54
CA THR A 146 20.66 49.22 5.11
C THR A 146 21.04 50.55 4.45
N ASP A 147 20.04 51.35 4.10
CA ASP A 147 20.26 52.68 3.54
C ASP A 147 20.50 53.65 4.71
N SER A 148 21.65 54.39 4.70
CA SER A 148 22.06 55.37 5.70
C SER A 148 22.60 56.63 5.00
N ASP A 149 22.01 57.78 5.26
CA ASP A 149 22.42 59.08 4.77
C ASP A 149 22.70 59.16 3.25
N GLY A 150 21.91 58.42 2.46
CA GLY A 150 22.05 58.41 1.00
C GLY A 150 23.01 57.32 0.48
N SER A 151 23.82 56.71 1.33
CA SER A 151 24.72 55.58 1.01
C SER A 151 24.13 54.24 1.48
N THR A 152 24.55 53.14 0.89
CA THR A 152 24.12 51.79 1.30
C THR A 152 25.20 51.10 2.13
N MET A 153 24.90 50.84 3.40
CA MET A 153 25.77 50.09 4.29
C MET A 153 25.44 48.58 4.23
N TYR A 154 26.42 47.76 3.90
CA TYR A 154 26.34 46.31 3.98
C TYR A 154 26.99 45.81 5.27
N VAL A 155 26.23 45.10 6.10
CA VAL A 155 26.72 44.41 7.29
C VAL A 155 26.85 42.93 6.96
N PHE A 156 28.04 42.37 7.15
CA PHE A 156 28.33 40.97 6.93
C PHE A 156 28.65 40.29 8.25
N LEU A 157 27.88 39.27 8.60
CA LEU A 157 28.05 38.46 9.80
C LEU A 157 28.66 37.10 9.43
N ASN A 158 29.80 36.76 10.04
CA ASN A 158 30.41 35.45 9.84
C ASN A 158 29.53 34.35 10.43
N CYS A 159 29.10 33.39 9.59
CA CYS A 159 28.21 32.30 9.94
C CYS A 159 28.86 30.93 9.81
N GLN A 160 30.19 30.88 9.60
CA GLN A 160 30.92 29.61 9.39
C GLN A 160 30.72 28.61 10.53
N ARG A 161 30.69 29.09 11.79
CA ARG A 161 30.45 28.26 12.97
C ARG A 161 29.03 27.71 12.99
N GLU A 162 28.05 28.54 12.75
CA GLU A 162 26.62 28.17 12.72
C GLU A 162 26.34 27.18 11.58
N ILE A 163 26.86 27.47 10.38
CA ILE A 163 26.72 26.55 9.23
C ILE A 163 27.37 25.21 9.51
N SER A 164 28.60 25.20 10.08
CA SER A 164 29.28 23.95 10.45
C SER A 164 28.54 23.17 11.53
N THR A 165 27.93 23.86 12.49
CA THR A 165 27.11 23.26 13.55
C THR A 165 25.85 22.64 12.98
N ILE A 166 25.11 23.34 12.12
CA ILE A 166 23.92 22.79 11.42
C ILE A 166 24.31 21.56 10.62
N ARG A 167 25.40 21.61 9.84
CA ARG A 167 25.89 20.47 9.07
C ARG A 167 26.21 19.26 9.97
N THR A 168 26.85 19.49 11.10
CA THR A 168 27.18 18.44 12.08
C THR A 168 25.93 17.82 12.66
N TYR A 169 24.92 18.61 13.03
CA TYR A 169 23.64 18.10 13.53
C TYR A 169 22.87 17.29 12.49
N VAL A 170 22.85 17.75 11.24
CA VAL A 170 22.22 17.01 10.14
C VAL A 170 22.90 15.68 9.90
N LEU A 171 24.26 15.65 9.85
CA LEU A 171 25.01 14.41 9.66
C LEU A 171 24.87 13.46 10.85
N ALA A 172 24.95 13.98 12.08
CA ALA A 172 24.78 13.17 13.28
C ALA A 172 23.37 12.57 13.37
N SER A 173 22.33 13.38 13.14
CA SER A 173 20.95 12.91 13.15
C SER A 173 20.65 11.92 12.03
N ALA A 174 21.19 12.09 10.84
CA ALA A 174 21.09 11.15 9.74
C ALA A 174 21.81 9.82 10.06
N GLY A 175 23.00 9.90 10.66
CA GLY A 175 23.77 8.73 11.08
C GLY A 175 23.06 7.92 12.17
N THR A 176 22.63 8.58 13.23
CA THR A 176 21.89 7.92 14.33
C THR A 176 20.53 7.39 13.87
N GLY A 177 19.83 8.12 13.01
CA GLY A 177 18.57 7.68 12.40
C GLY A 177 18.76 6.43 11.54
N THR A 178 19.79 6.39 10.71
CA THR A 178 20.12 5.23 9.88
C THR A 178 20.48 4.02 10.74
N LEU A 179 21.28 4.20 11.76
CA LEU A 179 21.63 3.14 12.71
C LEU A 179 20.39 2.60 13.41
N GLY A 180 19.48 3.49 13.86
CA GLY A 180 18.20 3.11 14.46
C GLY A 180 17.34 2.28 13.52
N LEU A 181 17.24 2.66 12.24
CA LEU A 181 16.50 1.89 11.22
C LEU A 181 17.10 0.49 11.01
N VAL A 182 18.42 0.37 11.01
CA VAL A 182 19.09 -0.94 10.88
C VAL A 182 18.77 -1.82 12.08
N ILE A 183 18.85 -1.29 13.31
CA ILE A 183 18.53 -2.03 14.53
C ILE A 183 17.07 -2.51 14.50
N VAL A 184 16.13 -1.62 14.17
CA VAL A 184 14.70 -1.96 14.07
C VAL A 184 14.46 -3.01 12.98
N PHE A 185 15.12 -2.89 11.83
CA PHE A 185 15.04 -3.89 10.77
C PHE A 185 15.48 -5.28 11.25
N VAL A 186 16.63 -5.35 11.93
CA VAL A 186 17.16 -6.60 12.49
C VAL A 186 16.15 -7.19 13.49
N MET A 187 15.62 -6.38 14.41
CA MET A 187 14.63 -6.82 15.37
C MET A 187 13.36 -7.35 14.69
N ILE A 188 12.78 -6.59 13.77
CA ILE A 188 11.58 -7.01 13.03
C ILE A 188 11.85 -8.29 12.24
N TYR A 189 13.02 -8.41 11.60
CA TYR A 189 13.40 -9.60 10.84
C TYR A 189 13.45 -10.86 11.72
N PHE A 190 14.05 -10.80 12.90
CA PHE A 190 14.12 -11.93 13.82
C PHE A 190 12.76 -12.24 14.46
N PHE A 191 12.06 -11.23 14.96
CA PHE A 191 10.78 -11.44 15.66
C PHE A 191 9.63 -11.80 14.73
N SER A 192 9.61 -11.34 13.48
CA SER A 192 8.55 -11.63 12.50
C SER A 192 8.35 -13.13 12.28
N GLY A 193 9.42 -13.94 12.33
CA GLY A 193 9.32 -15.39 12.21
C GLY A 193 8.61 -16.02 13.41
N LYS A 194 8.91 -15.54 14.61
CA LYS A 194 8.35 -16.08 15.86
C LYS A 194 6.87 -15.70 16.03
N VAL A 195 6.51 -14.46 15.65
CA VAL A 195 5.13 -13.96 15.72
C VAL A 195 4.21 -14.64 14.70
N LEU A 196 4.72 -14.93 13.49
CA LEU A 196 3.92 -15.57 12.44
C LEU A 196 3.85 -17.10 12.54
N LYS A 197 4.71 -17.73 13.36
CA LYS A 197 4.73 -19.20 13.53
C LYS A 197 3.40 -19.76 14.04
N PRO A 198 2.77 -19.21 15.11
CA PRO A 198 1.49 -19.72 15.62
C PRO A 198 0.36 -19.64 14.59
N VAL A 199 0.32 -18.57 13.80
CA VAL A 199 -0.67 -18.41 12.70
C VAL A 199 -0.47 -19.48 11.65
N SER A 200 0.79 -19.77 11.30
CA SER A 200 1.14 -20.85 10.39
C SER A 200 0.70 -22.22 10.90
N GLU A 201 1.02 -22.51 12.15
CA GLU A 201 0.67 -23.80 12.76
C GLU A 201 -0.85 -23.98 12.88
N SER A 202 -1.57 -22.93 13.24
CA SER A 202 -3.04 -22.95 13.29
C SER A 202 -3.65 -23.24 11.92
N TYR A 203 -3.14 -22.58 10.87
CA TYR A 203 -3.60 -22.79 9.50
C TYR A 203 -3.33 -24.23 9.01
N GLU A 204 -2.13 -24.78 9.29
CA GLU A 204 -1.79 -26.16 8.95
C GLU A 204 -2.62 -27.20 9.74
N LYS A 205 -2.91 -26.92 11.02
CA LYS A 205 -3.79 -27.76 11.84
C LYS A 205 -5.23 -27.77 11.30
N GLN A 206 -5.77 -26.58 10.96
CA GLN A 206 -7.11 -26.46 10.38
C GLN A 206 -7.22 -27.24 9.06
N LYS A 207 -6.19 -27.18 8.24
CA LYS A 207 -6.13 -27.89 6.97
C LYS A 207 -6.09 -29.42 7.17
N ARG A 208 -5.20 -29.94 8.03
CA ARG A 208 -5.16 -31.37 8.35
C ARG A 208 -6.50 -31.83 8.89
N PHE A 209 -7.11 -31.08 9.80
CA PHE A 209 -8.42 -31.39 10.34
C PHE A 209 -9.48 -31.57 9.24
N ILE A 210 -9.53 -30.68 8.24
CA ILE A 210 -10.47 -30.79 7.12
C ILE A 210 -10.20 -32.07 6.31
N THR A 211 -8.95 -32.41 6.06
CA THR A 211 -8.57 -33.59 5.29
C THR A 211 -8.91 -34.85 6.05
N ASP A 212 -8.52 -34.94 7.32
CA ASP A 212 -8.74 -36.13 8.17
C ASP A 212 -10.24 -36.32 8.42
N ALA A 213 -10.96 -35.26 8.80
CA ALA A 213 -12.42 -35.35 8.97
C ALA A 213 -13.13 -35.80 7.70
N SER A 214 -12.67 -35.40 6.52
CA SER A 214 -13.27 -35.82 5.26
C SER A 214 -13.05 -37.31 4.97
N HIS A 215 -11.89 -37.85 5.32
CA HIS A 215 -11.64 -39.29 5.21
C HIS A 215 -12.49 -40.07 6.21
N GLU A 216 -12.60 -39.60 7.46
CA GLU A 216 -13.41 -40.23 8.51
C GLU A 216 -14.93 -40.18 8.22
N ILE A 217 -15.41 -39.16 7.44
CA ILE A 217 -16.79 -39.06 7.00
C ILE A 217 -17.06 -39.97 5.77
N LYS A 218 -16.09 -40.10 4.86
CA LYS A 218 -16.27 -40.89 3.64
C LYS A 218 -16.54 -42.38 3.93
N THR A 219 -15.83 -42.95 4.89
CA THR A 219 -15.96 -44.37 5.27
C THR A 219 -17.38 -44.71 5.72
N PRO A 220 -18.01 -44.07 6.74
CA PRO A 220 -19.37 -44.37 7.12
C PRO A 220 -20.39 -44.11 6.01
N LEU A 221 -20.19 -43.07 5.19
CA LEU A 221 -21.07 -42.80 4.04
C LEU A 221 -21.05 -43.97 3.04
N THR A 222 -19.87 -44.54 2.76
CA THR A 222 -19.73 -45.69 1.88
C THR A 222 -20.44 -46.92 2.45
N ILE A 223 -20.37 -47.13 3.77
CA ILE A 223 -21.07 -48.26 4.44
C ILE A 223 -22.58 -48.06 4.38
N ILE A 224 -23.08 -46.84 4.62
CA ILE A 224 -24.52 -46.54 4.55
C ILE A 224 -25.02 -46.71 3.10
N ASP A 225 -24.24 -46.30 2.09
CA ASP A 225 -24.58 -46.49 0.68
C ASP A 225 -24.69 -47.98 0.33
N ALA A 226 -23.70 -48.80 0.72
CA ALA A 226 -23.70 -50.23 0.52
C ALA A 226 -24.88 -50.93 1.22
N ASN A 227 -25.18 -50.55 2.47
CA ASN A 227 -26.34 -51.10 3.19
C ASN A 227 -27.67 -50.72 2.52
N THR A 228 -27.77 -49.46 2.02
CA THR A 228 -28.95 -49.02 1.27
C THR A 228 -29.12 -49.82 -0.02
N GLU A 229 -28.02 -50.10 -0.72
CA GLU A 229 -28.04 -50.95 -1.93
C GLU A 229 -28.49 -52.37 -1.63
N VAL A 230 -28.04 -52.96 -0.52
CA VAL A 230 -28.51 -54.30 -0.09
C VAL A 230 -30.03 -54.29 0.21
N ILE A 231 -30.55 -53.25 0.87
CA ILE A 231 -31.98 -53.11 1.14
C ILE A 231 -32.75 -53.00 -0.18
N GLU A 232 -32.28 -52.20 -1.14
CA GLU A 232 -32.89 -52.11 -2.47
C GLU A 232 -32.89 -53.44 -3.24
N MET A 233 -31.83 -54.23 -3.10
CA MET A 233 -31.78 -55.56 -3.71
C MET A 233 -32.78 -56.56 -3.08
N MET A 234 -33.03 -56.44 -1.76
CA MET A 234 -33.90 -57.37 -1.04
C MET A 234 -35.39 -56.96 -1.11
N GLU A 235 -35.70 -55.70 -1.01
CA GLU A 235 -37.08 -55.19 -0.86
C GLU A 235 -37.54 -54.32 -2.06
N GLY A 236 -36.65 -54.06 -3.02
CA GLY A 236 -36.89 -53.15 -4.14
C GLY A 236 -36.62 -51.69 -3.77
N GLU A 237 -36.51 -50.88 -4.81
CA GLU A 237 -36.34 -49.40 -4.68
C GLU A 237 -37.60 -48.75 -4.11
N ASN A 238 -37.46 -47.91 -3.09
CA ASN A 238 -38.54 -47.11 -2.53
C ASN A 238 -38.13 -45.66 -2.30
N GLU A 239 -39.08 -44.79 -1.97
CA GLU A 239 -38.82 -43.37 -1.77
C GLU A 239 -37.77 -43.08 -0.70
N TRP A 240 -37.70 -43.89 0.34
CA TRP A 240 -36.79 -43.75 1.46
C TRP A 240 -35.35 -44.10 1.06
N THR A 241 -35.17 -45.21 0.35
CA THR A 241 -33.84 -45.64 -0.11
C THR A 241 -33.30 -44.67 -1.16
N GLN A 242 -34.14 -44.19 -2.10
CA GLN A 242 -33.78 -43.18 -3.07
C GLN A 242 -33.40 -41.85 -2.39
N SER A 243 -34.18 -41.42 -1.37
CA SER A 243 -33.87 -40.21 -0.59
C SER A 243 -32.53 -40.37 0.15
N THR A 244 -32.28 -41.51 0.78
CA THR A 244 -31.03 -41.81 1.49
C THR A 244 -29.84 -41.74 0.53
N ARG A 245 -29.88 -42.43 -0.60
CA ARG A 245 -28.82 -42.37 -1.64
C ARG A 245 -28.57 -40.96 -2.14
N LYS A 246 -29.62 -40.15 -2.35
CA LYS A 246 -29.44 -38.75 -2.72
C LYS A 246 -28.70 -37.94 -1.64
N GLN A 247 -28.97 -38.19 -0.34
CA GLN A 247 -28.26 -37.51 0.74
C GLN A 247 -26.80 -37.97 0.85
N ILE A 248 -26.55 -39.29 0.69
CA ILE A 248 -25.18 -39.84 0.68
C ILE A 248 -24.38 -39.22 -0.46
N ALA A 249 -24.87 -39.24 -1.69
CA ALA A 249 -24.21 -38.63 -2.85
C ALA A 249 -23.92 -37.13 -2.62
N ARG A 250 -24.89 -36.41 -1.99
CA ARG A 250 -24.74 -35.03 -1.64
C ARG A 250 -23.62 -34.78 -0.62
N LEU A 251 -23.55 -35.56 0.46
CA LEU A 251 -22.51 -35.45 1.50
C LEU A 251 -21.14 -35.87 0.96
N THR A 252 -21.05 -36.90 0.14
CA THR A 252 -19.81 -37.30 -0.53
C THR A 252 -19.27 -36.19 -1.42
N SER A 253 -20.11 -35.57 -2.25
CA SER A 253 -19.72 -34.46 -3.10
C SER A 253 -19.26 -33.22 -2.27
N LEU A 254 -19.89 -33.00 -1.10
CA LEU A 254 -19.48 -31.91 -0.19
C LEU A 254 -18.07 -32.16 0.36
N THR A 255 -17.82 -33.35 0.89
CA THR A 255 -16.53 -33.73 1.48
C THR A 255 -15.42 -33.69 0.43
N GLU A 256 -15.65 -34.17 -0.79
CA GLU A 256 -14.69 -34.10 -1.89
C GLU A 256 -14.33 -32.65 -2.28
N LYS A 257 -15.32 -31.76 -2.34
CA LYS A 257 -15.10 -30.35 -2.61
C LYS A 257 -14.33 -29.66 -1.49
N LEU A 258 -14.56 -30.01 -0.23
CA LEU A 258 -13.81 -29.49 0.92
C LEU A 258 -12.34 -29.92 0.89
N VAL A 259 -12.07 -31.20 0.63
CA VAL A 259 -10.69 -31.71 0.47
C VAL A 259 -10.00 -31.03 -0.70
N PHE A 260 -10.69 -30.88 -1.83
CA PHE A 260 -10.15 -30.21 -3.00
C PHE A 260 -9.74 -28.76 -2.67
N LEU A 261 -10.60 -28.00 -2.01
CA LEU A 261 -10.29 -26.63 -1.58
C LEU A 261 -9.11 -26.59 -0.60
N SER A 262 -9.06 -27.51 0.35
CA SER A 262 -7.95 -27.62 1.29
C SER A 262 -6.60 -27.84 0.60
N ARG A 263 -6.59 -28.69 -0.45
CA ARG A 263 -5.39 -28.96 -1.26
C ARG A 263 -5.02 -27.79 -2.16
N MET A 264 -6.00 -27.13 -2.80
CA MET A 264 -5.74 -26.00 -3.71
C MET A 264 -5.24 -24.74 -3.01
N ASP A 265 -5.45 -24.60 -1.70
CA ASP A 265 -4.89 -23.50 -0.90
C ASP A 265 -3.38 -23.62 -0.65
N GLU A 266 -2.75 -24.72 -1.05
CA GLU A 266 -1.30 -24.88 -0.95
C GLU A 266 -0.57 -23.97 -1.94
N GLU A 267 0.35 -23.14 -1.44
CA GLU A 267 1.37 -22.54 -2.32
C GLU A 267 2.28 -23.67 -2.82
N GLY A 268 2.15 -23.98 -4.08
CA GLY A 268 2.93 -25.03 -4.72
C GLY A 268 2.15 -26.29 -5.04
N THR A 269 0.81 -26.28 -4.94
CA THR A 269 0.00 -27.34 -5.59
C THR A 269 0.53 -27.53 -7.00
N LYS A 270 1.22 -28.65 -7.23
CA LYS A 270 1.78 -28.97 -8.54
C LYS A 270 0.60 -29.27 -9.46
N LEU A 271 0.18 -28.24 -10.22
CA LEU A 271 -0.69 -28.47 -11.35
C LEU A 271 0.05 -29.34 -12.37
N GLU A 272 -0.60 -30.36 -12.88
CA GLU A 272 -0.10 -31.12 -14.02
C GLU A 272 -0.28 -30.28 -15.29
N LYS A 273 0.66 -29.37 -15.50
CA LYS A 273 0.61 -28.44 -16.65
C LYS A 273 1.04 -29.15 -17.91
N VAL A 274 0.07 -29.40 -18.77
CA VAL A 274 0.26 -29.93 -20.12
C VAL A 274 -0.30 -28.93 -21.14
N SER A 275 0.19 -28.95 -22.37
CA SER A 275 -0.45 -28.24 -23.47
C SER A 275 -1.63 -29.08 -23.96
N PHE A 276 -2.81 -28.47 -24.05
CA PHE A 276 -4.02 -29.14 -24.52
C PHE A 276 -4.93 -28.16 -25.27
N SER A 277 -5.84 -28.70 -26.09
CA SER A 277 -6.87 -27.93 -26.77
C SER A 277 -7.93 -27.46 -25.78
N LEU A 278 -7.90 -26.15 -25.46
CA LEU A 278 -8.92 -25.53 -24.60
C LEU A 278 -10.28 -25.52 -25.30
N SER A 279 -10.28 -25.41 -26.63
CA SER A 279 -11.50 -25.50 -27.46
C SER A 279 -12.22 -26.82 -27.21
N ASP A 280 -11.50 -27.95 -27.32
CA ASP A 280 -12.09 -29.28 -27.12
C ASP A 280 -12.51 -29.48 -25.67
N ALA A 281 -11.69 -29.02 -24.69
CA ALA A 281 -12.04 -29.14 -23.27
C ALA A 281 -13.34 -28.38 -22.94
N VAL A 282 -13.55 -27.18 -23.50
CA VAL A 282 -14.79 -26.41 -23.32
C VAL A 282 -15.96 -27.08 -24.05
N LEU A 283 -15.76 -27.47 -25.32
CA LEU A 283 -16.79 -28.06 -26.15
C LEU A 283 -17.31 -29.38 -25.61
N ASP A 284 -16.41 -30.34 -25.32
CA ASP A 284 -16.76 -31.65 -24.77
C ASP A 284 -17.52 -31.53 -23.46
N THR A 285 -17.00 -30.66 -22.54
CA THR A 285 -17.66 -30.45 -21.25
C THR A 285 -19.04 -29.85 -21.43
N ALA A 286 -19.20 -28.86 -22.32
CA ALA A 286 -20.47 -28.20 -22.57
C ALA A 286 -21.48 -29.13 -23.25
N GLU A 287 -21.06 -29.95 -24.21
CA GLU A 287 -21.94 -30.91 -24.90
C GLU A 287 -22.58 -31.92 -23.91
N GLY A 288 -21.83 -32.31 -22.85
CA GLY A 288 -22.37 -33.13 -21.77
C GLY A 288 -23.59 -32.54 -21.04
N PHE A 289 -23.75 -31.22 -21.06
CA PHE A 289 -24.89 -30.52 -20.46
C PHE A 289 -26.07 -30.31 -21.39
N ARG A 290 -25.96 -30.59 -22.70
CA ARG A 290 -27.04 -30.38 -23.68
C ARG A 290 -28.28 -31.20 -23.40
N SER A 291 -28.12 -32.47 -23.02
CA SER A 291 -29.24 -33.34 -22.62
C SER A 291 -29.92 -32.84 -21.34
N VAL A 292 -29.14 -32.40 -20.36
CA VAL A 292 -29.65 -31.85 -19.10
C VAL A 292 -30.45 -30.54 -19.35
N ALA A 293 -29.95 -29.67 -20.19
CA ALA A 293 -30.65 -28.44 -20.58
C ALA A 293 -32.00 -28.78 -21.26
N LYS A 294 -32.01 -29.72 -22.20
CA LYS A 294 -33.24 -30.16 -22.89
C LYS A 294 -34.26 -30.75 -21.90
N THR A 295 -33.84 -31.58 -21.00
CA THR A 295 -34.74 -32.18 -19.97
C THR A 295 -35.33 -31.13 -19.05
N LYS A 296 -34.57 -30.04 -18.76
CA LYS A 296 -35.05 -28.93 -17.93
C LYS A 296 -35.75 -27.83 -18.72
N GLY A 297 -35.99 -28.02 -20.02
CA GLY A 297 -36.67 -27.03 -20.89
C GLY A 297 -35.87 -25.74 -21.07
N LYS A 298 -34.54 -25.77 -20.96
CA LYS A 298 -33.68 -24.58 -21.07
C LYS A 298 -33.04 -24.48 -22.43
N GLN A 299 -32.86 -23.26 -22.93
CA GLN A 299 -32.08 -22.99 -24.13
C GLN A 299 -30.60 -22.97 -23.79
N PHE A 300 -29.78 -23.71 -24.55
CA PHE A 300 -28.35 -23.82 -24.30
C PHE A 300 -27.55 -23.52 -25.57
N GLU A 301 -26.78 -22.44 -25.52
CA GLU A 301 -25.98 -21.91 -26.62
C GLU A 301 -24.48 -22.11 -26.32
N ILE A 302 -23.74 -22.70 -27.26
CA ILE A 302 -22.29 -22.96 -27.16
C ILE A 302 -21.60 -22.21 -28.29
N ASN A 303 -20.69 -21.31 -27.95
CA ASN A 303 -19.90 -20.50 -28.87
C ASN A 303 -18.41 -20.57 -28.51
N VAL A 304 -17.70 -21.50 -29.08
CA VAL A 304 -16.29 -21.81 -28.77
C VAL A 304 -15.41 -21.44 -29.96
N ALA A 305 -14.41 -20.59 -29.73
CA ALA A 305 -13.39 -20.31 -30.72
C ALA A 305 -12.56 -21.58 -30.99
N GLU A 306 -12.31 -21.89 -32.26
CA GLU A 306 -11.55 -23.05 -32.71
C GLU A 306 -10.04 -22.87 -32.45
N HIS A 307 -9.34 -24.01 -32.31
CA HIS A 307 -7.87 -24.10 -32.20
C HIS A 307 -7.23 -23.24 -31.11
N VAL A 308 -7.89 -23.13 -29.93
CA VAL A 308 -7.33 -22.40 -28.79
C VAL A 308 -6.56 -23.39 -27.90
N GLU A 309 -5.23 -23.28 -27.95
CA GLU A 309 -4.33 -24.02 -27.07
C GLU A 309 -4.11 -23.31 -25.73
N TYR A 310 -3.96 -24.11 -24.66
CA TYR A 310 -3.63 -23.62 -23.33
C TYR A 310 -2.67 -24.56 -22.61
N VAL A 311 -1.74 -23.97 -21.80
CA VAL A 311 -0.83 -24.73 -20.94
C VAL A 311 -1.32 -24.66 -19.51
N GLY A 312 -1.92 -25.74 -19.02
CA GLY A 312 -2.54 -25.82 -17.70
C GLY A 312 -2.92 -27.24 -17.31
N ASP A 313 -3.63 -27.37 -16.21
CA ASP A 313 -4.18 -28.65 -15.74
C ASP A 313 -5.56 -28.85 -16.36
N GLU A 314 -5.63 -29.68 -17.42
CA GLU A 314 -6.84 -29.93 -18.20
C GLU A 314 -7.99 -30.45 -17.30
N LYS A 315 -7.71 -31.37 -16.39
CA LYS A 315 -8.71 -31.95 -15.48
C LYS A 315 -9.37 -30.89 -14.63
N ASN A 316 -8.56 -30.00 -14.04
CA ASN A 316 -9.06 -28.89 -13.23
C ASN A 316 -9.83 -27.86 -14.07
N ILE A 317 -9.39 -27.58 -15.29
CA ILE A 317 -10.12 -26.66 -16.20
C ILE A 317 -11.47 -27.26 -16.59
N ARG A 318 -11.56 -28.54 -16.95
CA ARG A 318 -12.83 -29.23 -17.24
C ARG A 318 -13.76 -29.22 -16.01
N GLN A 319 -13.22 -29.44 -14.80
CA GLN A 319 -13.98 -29.36 -13.55
C GLN A 319 -14.52 -27.93 -13.31
N MET A 320 -13.72 -26.91 -13.55
CA MET A 320 -14.14 -25.51 -13.45
C MET A 320 -15.33 -25.19 -14.38
N ILE A 321 -15.24 -25.62 -15.65
CA ILE A 321 -16.30 -25.43 -16.65
C ILE A 321 -17.57 -26.15 -16.22
N SER A 322 -17.44 -27.41 -15.78
CA SER A 322 -18.57 -28.22 -15.29
C SER A 322 -19.28 -27.56 -14.10
N LEU A 323 -18.52 -27.00 -13.13
CA LEU A 323 -19.09 -26.31 -11.97
C LEU A 323 -19.81 -25.01 -12.34
N LEU A 324 -19.27 -24.26 -13.31
CA LEU A 324 -19.95 -23.05 -13.81
C LEU A 324 -21.24 -23.39 -14.55
N LEU A 325 -21.24 -24.44 -15.37
CA LEU A 325 -22.42 -24.90 -16.09
C LEU A 325 -23.48 -25.51 -15.14
N ASP A 326 -23.06 -26.32 -14.16
CA ASP A 326 -23.97 -26.85 -13.12
C ASP A 326 -24.63 -25.69 -12.35
N ASN A 327 -23.88 -24.65 -12.02
CA ASN A 327 -24.43 -23.44 -11.41
C ASN A 327 -25.46 -22.76 -12.31
N ALA A 328 -25.13 -22.54 -13.59
CA ALA A 328 -26.04 -21.96 -14.56
C ALA A 328 -27.33 -22.80 -14.74
N MET A 329 -27.20 -24.13 -14.80
CA MET A 329 -28.34 -25.05 -14.90
C MET A 329 -29.26 -25.06 -13.67
N LYS A 330 -28.70 -24.78 -12.48
CA LYS A 330 -29.46 -24.73 -11.22
C LYS A 330 -30.19 -23.42 -11.02
N TYR A 331 -29.52 -22.31 -11.34
CA TYR A 331 -29.99 -20.98 -10.97
C TYR A 331 -30.57 -20.19 -12.14
N SER A 332 -30.60 -20.73 -13.35
CA SER A 332 -31.33 -20.09 -14.46
C SER A 332 -32.83 -20.20 -14.26
N SER A 333 -33.56 -19.17 -14.72
CA SER A 333 -35.02 -19.13 -14.74
C SER A 333 -35.64 -20.36 -15.40
N GLU A 334 -36.92 -20.64 -15.13
CA GLU A 334 -37.68 -21.61 -15.92
C GLU A 334 -37.67 -21.21 -17.41
N GLN A 335 -37.43 -22.16 -18.31
CA GLN A 335 -37.20 -21.93 -19.74
C GLN A 335 -36.11 -20.88 -20.06
N GLY A 336 -35.19 -20.65 -19.11
CA GLY A 336 -34.12 -19.67 -19.24
C GLY A 336 -33.06 -20.04 -20.29
N ILE A 337 -32.23 -19.05 -20.61
CA ILE A 337 -31.15 -19.18 -21.60
C ILE A 337 -29.82 -19.28 -20.85
N ILE A 338 -29.00 -20.22 -21.29
CA ILE A 338 -27.63 -20.42 -20.78
C ILE A 338 -26.68 -20.34 -21.97
N ARG A 339 -25.61 -19.57 -21.84
CA ARG A 339 -24.59 -19.42 -22.88
C ARG A 339 -23.22 -19.70 -22.31
N ILE A 340 -22.43 -20.49 -23.02
CA ILE A 340 -21.00 -20.62 -22.76
C ILE A 340 -20.24 -20.14 -24.00
N ALA A 341 -19.19 -19.34 -23.79
CA ALA A 341 -18.34 -18.93 -24.89
C ALA A 341 -16.86 -18.98 -24.51
N LEU A 342 -16.03 -19.34 -25.47
CA LEU A 342 -14.57 -19.22 -25.41
C LEU A 342 -14.12 -18.23 -26.49
N LYS A 343 -13.35 -17.22 -26.07
CA LYS A 343 -12.75 -16.20 -26.96
C LYS A 343 -11.29 -16.00 -26.61
N THR A 344 -10.51 -15.52 -27.56
CA THR A 344 -9.12 -15.09 -27.37
C THR A 344 -9.04 -13.57 -27.44
N SER A 345 -8.27 -12.97 -26.56
CA SER A 345 -7.96 -11.54 -26.59
C SER A 345 -6.46 -11.34 -26.34
N GLY A 346 -5.70 -11.22 -27.41
CA GLY A 346 -4.24 -11.23 -27.35
C GLY A 346 -3.72 -12.56 -26.79
N LYS A 347 -3.00 -12.50 -25.66
CA LYS A 347 -2.49 -13.71 -24.97
C LYS A 347 -3.50 -14.35 -24.03
N ASN A 348 -4.58 -13.66 -23.68
CA ASN A 348 -5.56 -14.14 -22.73
C ASN A 348 -6.60 -15.05 -23.38
N LYS A 349 -6.98 -16.11 -22.65
CA LYS A 349 -8.08 -17.00 -23.01
C LYS A 349 -9.25 -16.63 -22.09
N ILE A 350 -10.39 -16.29 -22.69
CA ILE A 350 -11.57 -15.79 -21.95
C ILE A 350 -12.70 -16.80 -22.11
N ILE A 351 -13.08 -17.41 -20.98
CA ILE A 351 -14.24 -18.27 -20.89
C ILE A 351 -15.35 -17.48 -20.20
N THR A 352 -16.52 -17.44 -20.82
CA THR A 352 -17.70 -16.79 -20.24
C THR A 352 -18.85 -17.78 -20.12
N VAL A 353 -19.52 -17.77 -18.96
CA VAL A 353 -20.78 -18.47 -18.75
C VAL A 353 -21.83 -17.43 -18.34
N TRP A 354 -22.89 -17.32 -19.11
CA TRP A 354 -23.97 -16.40 -18.87
C TRP A 354 -25.29 -17.17 -18.75
N ASN A 355 -26.14 -16.77 -17.84
CA ASN A 355 -27.49 -17.32 -17.74
C ASN A 355 -28.51 -16.27 -17.28
N THR A 356 -29.75 -16.44 -17.71
CA THR A 356 -30.91 -15.74 -17.13
C THR A 356 -31.13 -16.19 -15.70
N THR A 357 -31.71 -15.34 -14.85
CA THR A 357 -32.13 -15.66 -13.47
C THR A 357 -33.38 -14.86 -13.11
N ASP A 358 -34.17 -15.33 -12.15
CA ASP A 358 -35.42 -14.64 -11.81
C ASP A 358 -35.16 -13.29 -11.17
N GLN A 359 -34.24 -13.22 -10.22
CA GLN A 359 -33.84 -11.96 -9.58
C GLN A 359 -32.42 -12.08 -9.01
N ILE A 360 -31.59 -11.07 -9.26
CA ILE A 360 -30.26 -10.95 -8.72
C ILE A 360 -29.87 -9.49 -8.51
N GLU A 361 -29.03 -9.18 -7.53
CA GLU A 361 -28.52 -7.83 -7.34
C GLU A 361 -27.68 -7.36 -8.53
N LYS A 362 -27.88 -6.09 -8.92
CA LYS A 362 -27.08 -5.48 -10.00
C LYS A 362 -25.70 -5.13 -9.50
N GLY A 363 -24.70 -5.28 -10.36
CA GLY A 363 -23.34 -4.88 -10.10
C GLY A 363 -22.34 -6.06 -10.07
N LYS A 364 -21.26 -5.86 -9.35
CA LYS A 364 -20.25 -6.91 -9.13
C LYS A 364 -20.67 -7.82 -7.99
N LEU A 365 -20.55 -9.11 -8.22
CA LEU A 365 -21.02 -10.15 -7.31
C LEU A 365 -19.84 -11.05 -6.84
N ASP A 366 -18.70 -10.43 -6.50
CA ASP A 366 -17.49 -11.15 -6.14
C ASP A 366 -17.64 -12.00 -4.85
N MET A 367 -18.59 -11.66 -3.99
CA MET A 367 -18.96 -12.44 -2.80
C MET A 367 -19.46 -13.87 -3.12
N LEU A 368 -19.95 -14.11 -4.34
CA LEU A 368 -20.37 -15.44 -4.79
C LEU A 368 -19.23 -16.47 -4.78
N PHE A 369 -17.98 -16.04 -4.79
CA PHE A 369 -16.80 -16.89 -4.72
C PHE A 369 -16.36 -17.23 -3.29
N GLU A 370 -16.98 -16.63 -2.28
CA GLU A 370 -16.70 -16.95 -0.88
C GLU A 370 -17.27 -18.34 -0.52
N ARG A 371 -16.58 -19.02 0.41
CA ARG A 371 -17.00 -20.35 0.85
C ARG A 371 -18.30 -20.25 1.64
N PHE A 372 -19.24 -21.16 1.38
CA PHE A 372 -20.55 -21.23 2.02
C PHE A 372 -21.45 -20.04 1.77
N TYR A 373 -21.03 -19.07 0.95
CA TYR A 373 -21.87 -17.92 0.62
C TYR A 373 -23.02 -18.31 -0.31
N ARG A 374 -24.23 -17.82 0.00
CA ARG A 374 -25.46 -17.98 -0.79
C ARG A 374 -26.24 -16.68 -0.71
N MET A 375 -26.81 -16.24 -1.82
CA MET A 375 -27.61 -15.00 -1.86
C MET A 375 -28.93 -15.15 -1.08
N ASP A 376 -29.51 -16.36 -1.05
CA ASP A 376 -30.70 -16.65 -0.25
C ASP A 376 -30.30 -17.29 1.09
N ALA A 377 -30.50 -16.54 2.18
CA ALA A 377 -30.32 -17.03 3.55
C ALA A 377 -31.41 -18.05 3.97
N SER A 378 -32.51 -18.15 3.20
CA SER A 378 -33.52 -19.18 3.43
C SER A 378 -32.96 -20.55 3.02
N HIS A 379 -32.84 -21.42 3.98
CA HIS A 379 -32.45 -22.84 3.83
C HIS A 379 -33.38 -23.64 2.89
N ASN A 380 -33.77 -23.10 1.74
CA ASN A 380 -34.59 -23.81 0.80
C ASN A 380 -33.79 -24.96 0.21
N SER A 381 -33.94 -26.12 0.84
CA SER A 381 -33.30 -27.41 0.52
C SER A 381 -33.61 -27.89 -0.93
N LYS A 382 -34.59 -27.28 -1.61
CA LYS A 382 -34.98 -27.64 -2.96
C LYS A 382 -33.91 -27.38 -4.03
N THR A 383 -33.05 -26.36 -3.87
CA THR A 383 -31.99 -26.04 -4.84
C THR A 383 -30.64 -26.69 -4.55
N GLY A 384 -30.47 -27.40 -3.45
CA GLY A 384 -29.44 -28.44 -3.22
C GLY A 384 -27.96 -28.01 -3.24
N GLY A 385 -27.59 -26.73 -3.04
CA GLY A 385 -26.20 -26.28 -3.07
C GLY A 385 -25.62 -25.90 -1.70
N PHE A 386 -24.37 -26.29 -1.40
CA PHE A 386 -23.65 -25.93 -0.15
C PHE A 386 -22.89 -24.59 -0.22
N GLY A 387 -22.97 -23.85 -1.33
CA GLY A 387 -22.20 -22.62 -1.51
C GLY A 387 -20.68 -22.84 -1.71
N ILE A 388 -20.27 -24.05 -2.14
CA ILE A 388 -18.84 -24.40 -2.30
C ILE A 388 -18.43 -24.44 -3.77
N GLY A 389 -19.34 -24.65 -4.71
CA GLY A 389 -19.00 -24.83 -6.12
C GLY A 389 -18.19 -23.66 -6.72
N LEU A 390 -18.66 -22.44 -6.53
CA LEU A 390 -17.97 -21.26 -7.06
C LEU A 390 -16.65 -20.96 -6.35
N SER A 391 -16.48 -21.31 -5.09
CA SER A 391 -15.19 -21.20 -4.40
C SER A 391 -14.15 -22.19 -4.93
N VAL A 392 -14.58 -23.39 -5.39
CA VAL A 392 -13.72 -24.32 -6.13
C VAL A 392 -13.30 -23.73 -7.47
N VAL A 393 -14.24 -23.15 -8.22
CA VAL A 393 -13.93 -22.43 -9.47
C VAL A 393 -12.88 -21.35 -9.24
N TYR A 394 -13.07 -20.53 -8.20
CA TYR A 394 -12.10 -19.47 -7.82
C TYR A 394 -10.72 -20.05 -7.51
N ALA A 395 -10.65 -21.15 -6.75
CA ALA A 395 -9.41 -21.82 -6.40
C ALA A 395 -8.65 -22.33 -7.64
N ILE A 396 -9.38 -22.95 -8.60
CA ILE A 396 -8.80 -23.43 -9.87
C ILE A 396 -8.23 -22.27 -10.68
N VAL A 397 -9.01 -21.22 -10.88
CA VAL A 397 -8.59 -20.03 -11.64
C VAL A 397 -7.35 -19.38 -11.00
N LYS A 398 -7.34 -19.23 -9.68
CA LYS A 398 -6.19 -18.68 -8.94
C LYS A 398 -4.94 -19.54 -9.04
N ALA A 399 -5.08 -20.87 -9.02
CA ALA A 399 -3.96 -21.81 -9.21
C ALA A 399 -3.34 -21.68 -10.61
N HIS A 400 -4.15 -21.39 -11.63
CA HIS A 400 -3.71 -21.10 -12.99
C HIS A 400 -3.26 -19.64 -13.19
N LYS A 401 -3.20 -18.82 -12.10
CA LYS A 401 -2.85 -17.38 -12.14
C LYS A 401 -3.82 -16.53 -12.98
N GLY A 402 -5.01 -17.04 -13.24
CA GLY A 402 -6.09 -16.35 -13.93
C GLY A 402 -6.87 -15.39 -13.03
N LYS A 403 -7.89 -14.79 -13.61
CA LYS A 403 -8.86 -13.92 -12.93
C LYS A 403 -10.26 -14.40 -13.21
N ILE A 404 -11.15 -14.29 -12.23
CA ILE A 404 -12.58 -14.56 -12.38
C ILE A 404 -13.36 -13.40 -11.81
N SER A 405 -14.50 -13.10 -12.42
CA SER A 405 -15.47 -12.13 -11.94
C SER A 405 -16.89 -12.60 -12.23
N ALA A 406 -17.85 -12.14 -11.41
CA ALA A 406 -19.27 -12.31 -11.61
C ALA A 406 -19.95 -10.94 -11.66
N LYS A 407 -20.86 -10.71 -12.62
CA LYS A 407 -21.54 -9.45 -12.82
C LYS A 407 -22.97 -9.67 -13.29
N SER A 408 -23.89 -8.86 -12.76
CA SER A 408 -25.23 -8.70 -13.30
C SER A 408 -25.44 -7.25 -13.73
N GLU A 409 -25.90 -7.00 -14.96
CA GLU A 409 -26.15 -5.65 -15.47
C GLU A 409 -27.63 -5.26 -15.35
N ASP A 410 -28.49 -6.22 -15.52
CA ASP A 410 -29.95 -6.02 -15.62
C ASP A 410 -30.75 -6.49 -14.37
N GLY A 411 -30.10 -7.24 -13.48
CA GLY A 411 -30.78 -7.86 -12.32
C GLY A 411 -31.61 -9.10 -12.69
N LYS A 412 -31.51 -9.57 -13.94
CA LYS A 412 -32.23 -10.73 -14.49
C LYS A 412 -31.32 -11.72 -15.19
N SER A 413 -30.05 -11.46 -15.20
CA SER A 413 -29.01 -12.33 -15.75
C SER A 413 -27.73 -12.22 -14.97
N ILE A 414 -26.87 -13.23 -15.04
CA ILE A 414 -25.54 -13.24 -14.47
C ILE A 414 -24.52 -13.68 -15.51
N LEU A 415 -23.38 -13.00 -15.50
CA LEU A 415 -22.23 -13.30 -16.34
C LEU A 415 -21.03 -13.63 -15.46
N PHE A 416 -20.52 -14.85 -15.59
CA PHE A 416 -19.24 -15.25 -15.07
C PHE A 416 -18.18 -15.11 -16.17
N THR A 417 -17.06 -14.45 -15.86
CA THR A 417 -15.95 -14.25 -16.79
C THR A 417 -14.67 -14.79 -16.17
N VAL A 418 -14.06 -15.76 -16.81
CA VAL A 418 -12.75 -16.35 -16.46
C VAL A 418 -11.74 -15.90 -17.49
N VAL A 419 -10.61 -15.36 -17.04
CA VAL A 419 -9.46 -14.96 -17.86
C VAL A 419 -8.26 -15.82 -17.43
N LEU A 420 -7.76 -16.62 -18.37
CA LEU A 420 -6.62 -17.51 -18.21
C LEU A 420 -5.41 -17.01 -18.98
#